data_56ff8244e55ce92603e8f2e84efc2f82
#
_entry.id   56ff8244e55ce92603e8f2e84efc2f82
#
_cell.length_a   1.000
_cell.length_b   1.000
_cell.length_c   1.000
_cell.angle_alpha   90.00
_cell.angle_beta   90.00
_cell.angle_gamma   90.00
#
_symmetry.space_group_name_H-M   'P 1'
#
loop_
_entity.id
_entity.type
_entity.pdbx_description
1 polymer ?
#
loop_
_entity_poly.entity_id
_entity_poly.type
_entity_poly.pdbx_seq_one_letter_code
_entity_poly.pdbx_strand_id
1 'polypeptide(L)'
;MNKLAVFDFDSTLMAGETIAIIAGELGLREEVEKATEKAMRGEADFFESLTARAALLKGLPISKVDEICRNLPYTKGAKEAIKALKKAGFT
;
A
#
# COMPACT_ATOMS: atom_id res chain seq x y z
N MET A 1 2.38 11.70 30.30
CA MET A 1 2.99 12.07 29.01
C MET A 1 2.30 11.30 27.88
N ASN A 2 1.89 12.02 26.85
CA ASN A 2 1.30 11.38 25.68
C ASN A 2 2.38 10.75 24.82
N LYS A 3 2.14 9.53 24.37
CA LYS A 3 3.04 8.82 23.47
C LYS A 3 2.35 8.62 22.13
N LEU A 4 3.05 8.94 21.05
CA LEU A 4 2.53 8.81 19.69
C LEU A 4 3.48 7.96 18.85
N ALA A 5 2.93 7.01 18.11
CA ALA A 5 3.64 6.25 17.11
C ALA A 5 2.95 6.44 15.75
N VAL A 6 3.73 6.76 14.74
CA VAL A 6 3.23 6.95 13.37
C VAL A 6 3.93 5.95 12.47
N PHE A 7 3.15 5.22 11.68
CA PHE A 7 3.67 4.21 10.76
C PHE A 7 3.30 4.53 9.32
N ASP A 8 4.21 4.29 8.42
CA ASP A 8 3.90 4.20 7.00
C ASP A 8 3.17 2.88 6.75
N PHE A 9 2.39 2.78 5.69
CA PHE A 9 1.60 1.59 5.41
C PHE A 9 2.27 0.68 4.36
N ASP A 10 2.38 1.16 3.12
CA ASP A 10 2.97 0.37 2.04
C ASP A 10 4.44 0.02 2.35
N SER A 11 4.76 -1.26 2.25
CA SER A 11 6.10 -1.81 2.53
C SER A 11 6.60 -1.60 3.96
N THR A 12 5.73 -1.22 4.88
CA THR A 12 6.02 -1.08 6.31
C THR A 12 5.10 -1.99 7.13
N LEU A 13 3.86 -1.57 7.36
CA LEU A 13 2.87 -2.43 8.04
C LEU A 13 2.29 -3.48 7.12
N MET A 14 2.28 -3.20 5.84
CA MET A 14 1.78 -4.12 4.82
C MET A 14 2.95 -4.55 3.93
N ALA A 15 3.01 -5.84 3.61
CA ALA A 15 4.11 -6.44 2.86
C ALA A 15 3.93 -6.22 1.36
N GLY A 16 4.17 -5.01 0.89
CA GLY A 16 4.11 -4.65 -0.52
C GLY A 16 3.48 -3.28 -0.74
N GLU A 17 3.09 -3.04 -1.98
CA GLU A 17 2.44 -1.80 -2.42
C GLU A 17 0.95 -2.08 -2.65
N THR A 18 0.08 -1.33 -1.98
CA THR A 18 -1.38 -1.52 -2.08
C THR A 18 -1.86 -1.47 -3.53
N ILE A 19 -1.39 -0.46 -4.28
CA ILE A 19 -1.82 -0.28 -5.67
C ILE A 19 -1.41 -1.45 -6.57
N ALA A 20 -0.25 -2.05 -6.30
CA ALA A 20 0.24 -3.20 -7.05
C ALA A 20 -0.59 -4.45 -6.75
N ILE A 21 -1.00 -4.62 -5.52
CA ILE A 21 -1.84 -5.77 -5.11
C ILE A 21 -3.22 -5.66 -5.75
N ILE A 22 -3.83 -4.47 -5.73
CA ILE A 22 -5.12 -4.23 -6.39
C ILE A 22 -5.00 -4.49 -7.88
N ALA A 23 -3.95 -3.98 -8.51
CA ALA A 23 -3.71 -4.18 -9.94
C ALA A 23 -3.48 -5.65 -10.29
N GLY A 24 -2.87 -6.42 -9.38
CA GLY A 24 -2.67 -7.85 -9.55
C GLY A 24 -3.96 -8.62 -9.72
N GLU A 25 -5.02 -8.22 -9.01
CA GLU A 25 -6.34 -8.82 -9.13
C GLU A 25 -6.99 -8.55 -10.49
N LEU A 26 -6.51 -7.51 -11.18
CA LEU A 26 -6.99 -7.15 -12.52
C LEU A 26 -6.05 -7.64 -13.63
N GLY A 27 -4.96 -8.33 -13.28
CA GLY A 27 -3.96 -8.76 -14.25
C GLY A 27 -3.06 -7.62 -14.75
N LEU A 28 -3.00 -6.50 -14.02
CA LEU A 28 -2.23 -5.31 -14.41
C LEU A 28 -0.97 -5.10 -13.58
N ARG A 29 -0.54 -6.10 -12.85
CA ARG A 29 0.61 -6.00 -11.93
C ARG A 29 1.88 -5.55 -12.63
N GLU A 30 2.21 -6.12 -13.78
CA GLU A 30 3.42 -5.75 -14.52
C GLU A 30 3.43 -4.28 -14.92
N GLU A 31 2.30 -3.75 -15.39
CA GLU A 31 2.17 -2.37 -15.82
C GLU A 31 2.41 -1.42 -14.65
N VAL A 32 1.85 -1.74 -13.48
CA VAL A 32 2.03 -0.94 -12.28
C VAL A 32 3.47 -1.02 -11.77
N GLU A 33 4.06 -2.19 -11.77
CA GLU A 33 5.46 -2.37 -11.34
C GLU A 33 6.42 -1.59 -12.23
N LYS A 34 6.22 -1.61 -13.55
CA LYS A 34 7.04 -0.82 -14.49
C LYS A 34 6.94 0.67 -14.22
N ALA A 35 5.73 1.16 -13.97
CA ALA A 35 5.53 2.59 -13.65
C ALA A 35 6.21 2.97 -12.34
N THR A 36 6.15 2.10 -11.34
CA THR A 36 6.81 2.31 -10.05
C THR A 36 8.33 2.34 -10.20
N GLU A 37 8.88 1.41 -10.97
CA GLU A 37 10.32 1.36 -11.22
C GLU A 37 10.83 2.62 -11.91
N LYS A 38 10.08 3.13 -12.91
CA LYS A 38 10.43 4.38 -13.58
C LYS A 38 10.52 5.54 -12.61
N ALA A 39 9.55 5.65 -11.69
CA ALA A 39 9.55 6.70 -10.68
C ALA A 39 10.74 6.57 -9.75
N MET A 40 11.07 5.35 -9.33
CA MET A 40 12.20 5.09 -8.43
C MET A 40 13.55 5.38 -9.08
N ARG A 41 13.67 5.23 -10.40
CA ARG A 41 14.87 5.58 -11.14
C ARG A 41 14.97 7.06 -11.49
N GLY A 42 13.99 7.87 -11.10
CA GLY A 42 13.92 9.28 -11.42
C GLY A 42 13.55 9.59 -12.87
N GLU A 43 13.07 8.60 -13.61
CA GLU A 43 12.66 8.75 -15.01
C GLU A 43 11.27 9.36 -15.15
N ALA A 44 10.48 9.37 -14.06
CA ALA A 44 9.16 9.97 -14.02
C ALA A 44 8.97 10.70 -12.69
N ASP A 45 8.26 11.80 -12.73
CA ASP A 45 7.85 12.53 -11.54
C ASP A 45 6.90 11.67 -10.70
N PHE A 46 7.01 11.79 -9.38
CA PHE A 46 6.16 11.04 -8.45
C PHE A 46 4.67 11.22 -8.74
N PHE A 47 4.24 12.47 -8.96
CA PHE A 47 2.84 12.77 -9.25
C PHE A 47 2.38 12.12 -10.55
N GLU A 48 3.19 12.20 -11.61
CA GLU A 48 2.89 11.58 -12.90
C GLU A 48 2.80 10.07 -12.78
N SER A 49 3.74 9.45 -12.06
CA SER A 49 3.76 8.01 -11.83
C SER A 49 2.53 7.55 -11.05
N LEU A 50 2.19 8.26 -9.98
CA LEU A 50 1.02 7.93 -9.16
C LEU A 50 -0.27 8.06 -9.98
N THR A 51 -0.40 9.12 -10.76
CA THR A 51 -1.55 9.35 -11.62
C THR A 51 -1.71 8.24 -12.65
N ALA A 52 -0.61 7.84 -13.29
CA ALA A 52 -0.62 6.77 -14.29
C ALA A 52 -1.03 5.43 -13.67
N ARG A 53 -0.50 5.11 -12.49
CA ARG A 53 -0.85 3.86 -11.79
C ARG A 53 -2.31 3.85 -11.36
N ALA A 54 -2.78 4.96 -10.81
CA ALA A 54 -4.17 5.09 -10.38
C ALA A 54 -5.15 5.00 -11.55
N ALA A 55 -4.77 5.53 -12.72
CA ALA A 55 -5.61 5.49 -13.92
C ALA A 55 -5.86 4.06 -14.40
N LEU A 56 -4.93 3.14 -14.15
CA LEU A 56 -5.10 1.72 -14.51
C LEU A 56 -6.22 1.06 -13.72
N LEU A 57 -6.58 1.62 -12.57
CA LEU A 57 -7.62 1.08 -11.69
C LEU A 57 -9.00 1.69 -11.95
N LYS A 58 -9.10 2.60 -12.94
CA LYS A 58 -10.35 3.28 -13.26
C LYS A 58 -11.43 2.26 -13.64
N GLY A 59 -12.60 2.44 -13.05
CA GLY A 59 -13.74 1.56 -13.31
C GLY A 59 -13.85 0.36 -12.40
N LEU A 60 -12.88 0.16 -11.49
CA LEU A 60 -12.94 -0.93 -10.51
C LEU A 60 -14.05 -0.64 -9.48
N PRO A 61 -15.00 -1.58 -9.26
CA PRO A 61 -16.06 -1.36 -8.26
C PRO A 61 -15.51 -1.22 -6.84
N ILE A 62 -16.12 -0.34 -6.05
CA ILE A 62 -15.72 -0.10 -4.64
C ILE A 62 -15.78 -1.39 -3.83
N SER A 63 -16.81 -2.23 -4.05
CA SER A 63 -16.95 -3.51 -3.36
C SER A 63 -15.74 -4.44 -3.60
N LYS A 64 -15.19 -4.42 -4.81
CA LYS A 64 -14.02 -5.22 -5.17
C LYS A 64 -12.77 -4.68 -4.49
N VAL A 65 -12.60 -3.36 -4.46
CA VAL A 65 -11.49 -2.70 -3.77
C VAL A 65 -11.55 -3.02 -2.27
N ASP A 66 -12.72 -2.93 -1.66
CA ASP A 66 -12.92 -3.23 -0.24
C ASP A 66 -12.53 -4.68 0.08
N GLU A 67 -12.97 -5.62 -0.74
CA GLU A 67 -12.62 -7.04 -0.59
C GLU A 67 -11.10 -7.26 -0.64
N ILE A 68 -10.44 -6.67 -1.62
CA ILE A 68 -8.98 -6.78 -1.77
C ILE A 68 -8.28 -6.18 -0.56
N CYS A 69 -8.69 -4.98 -0.13
CA CYS A 69 -8.06 -4.28 0.99
C CYS A 69 -8.25 -5.00 2.32
N ARG A 70 -9.34 -5.73 2.51
CA ARG A 70 -9.55 -6.53 3.72
C ARG A 70 -8.60 -7.72 3.82
N ASN A 71 -8.03 -8.15 2.71
CA ASN A 71 -7.16 -9.32 2.61
C ASN A 71 -5.71 -8.98 2.28
N LEU A 72 -5.28 -7.74 2.53
CA LEU A 72 -3.90 -7.34 2.29
C LEU A 72 -2.93 -8.09 3.18
N PRO A 73 -1.74 -8.48 2.65
CA PRO A 73 -0.75 -9.19 3.45
C PRO A 73 0.00 -8.24 4.39
N TYR A 74 -0.21 -8.39 5.69
CA TYR A 74 0.53 -7.60 6.67
C TYR A 74 1.97 -8.08 6.79
N THR A 75 2.87 -7.14 7.07
CA THR A 75 4.26 -7.48 7.40
C THR A 75 4.27 -8.38 8.64
N LYS A 76 5.13 -9.40 8.63
CA LYS A 76 5.26 -10.32 9.75
C LYS A 76 5.57 -9.55 11.04
N GLY A 77 4.78 -9.77 12.07
CA GLY A 77 4.92 -9.09 13.36
C GLY A 77 4.26 -7.73 13.47
N ALA A 78 3.66 -7.20 12.39
CA ALA A 78 3.05 -5.86 12.40
C ALA A 78 1.91 -5.76 13.40
N LYS A 79 0.99 -6.72 13.42
CA LYS A 79 -0.15 -6.72 14.35
C LYS A 79 0.30 -6.82 15.79
N GLU A 80 1.27 -7.69 16.06
CA GLU A 80 1.84 -7.90 17.39
C GLU A 80 2.54 -6.63 17.89
N ALA A 81 3.30 -5.96 17.01
CA ALA A 81 3.98 -4.72 17.36
C ALA A 81 2.99 -3.62 17.72
N ILE A 82 1.91 -3.47 16.95
CA ILE A 82 0.87 -2.47 17.22
C ILE A 82 0.19 -2.77 18.56
N LYS A 83 -0.15 -4.02 18.82
CA LYS A 83 -0.75 -4.41 20.10
C LYS A 83 0.15 -4.10 21.28
N ALA A 84 1.45 -4.38 21.16
CA ALA A 84 2.45 -4.10 22.19
C ALA A 84 2.54 -2.60 22.47
N LEU A 85 2.56 -1.77 21.41
CA LEU A 85 2.61 -0.32 21.56
C LEU A 85 1.35 0.23 22.23
N LYS A 86 0.18 -0.29 21.90
CA LYS A 86 -1.07 0.13 22.54
C LYS A 86 -1.07 -0.22 24.03
N LYS A 87 -0.58 -1.40 24.41
CA LYS A 87 -0.42 -1.80 25.81
C LYS A 87 0.54 -0.89 26.56
N ALA A 88 1.58 -0.38 25.88
CA ALA A 88 2.54 0.54 26.47
C ALA A 88 2.05 2.00 26.52
N GLY A 89 0.81 2.26 26.08
CA GLY A 89 0.19 3.59 26.15
C GLY A 89 0.42 4.48 24.94
N PHE A 90 0.86 3.93 23.83
CA PHE A 90 1.00 4.70 22.58
C PHE A 90 -0.35 4.88 21.89
N THR A 91 -0.48 6.02 21.26
CA THR A 91 -1.60 6.33 20.36
C THR A 91 -1.18 6.10 18.93
#